data_1a81bde317cfd39d91eba2ec2e5f7dd6
#
_entry.id   1a81bde317cfd39d91eba2ec2e5f7dd6
#
_cell.length_a   1.000
_cell.length_b   1.000
_cell.length_c   1.000
_cell.angle_alpha   90.00
_cell.angle_beta   90.00
_cell.angle_gamma   90.00
#
_symmetry.space_group_name_H-M   'P 1'
#
loop_
_entity.id
_entity.type
_entity.pdbx_description
1 polymer ?
#
loop_
_entity_poly.entity_id
_entity_poly.type
_entity_poly.pdbx_seq_one_letter_code
_entity_poly.pdbx_strand_id
1 'polypeptide(L)'
;KRVTIASILVMEPEIMILDEPTAGQDYRHYTEIMEFLKKLNQESGITIMMITHDMHLMLEYTDRAIVLADGQILADDTPASILTNEQLAEQANLKKTSLYDLALKCGISDASGFVERFIQYDRRERENVQNSEV
;
A
#
# COMPACT_ATOMS: atom_id res chain seq x y z
N LYS A 1 11.05 7.98 -13.32
CA LYS A 1 9.91 7.07 -13.05
C LYS A 1 8.60 7.55 -13.69
N ARG A 2 8.16 8.81 -13.54
CA ARG A 2 6.92 9.32 -14.17
C ARG A 2 6.95 9.19 -15.70
N VAL A 3 8.08 9.51 -16.36
CA VAL A 3 8.24 9.35 -17.80
C VAL A 3 8.13 7.87 -18.22
N THR A 4 8.68 6.96 -17.43
CA THR A 4 8.59 5.52 -17.69
C THR A 4 7.13 5.04 -17.57
N ILE A 5 6.40 5.48 -16.54
CA ILE A 5 4.98 5.15 -16.39
C ILE A 5 4.17 5.73 -17.56
N ALA A 6 4.42 6.99 -17.94
CA ALA A 6 3.75 7.62 -19.07
C ALA A 6 3.99 6.88 -20.39
N SER A 7 5.20 6.36 -20.64
CA SER A 7 5.51 5.59 -21.86
C SER A 7 4.75 4.25 -21.93
N ILE A 8 4.47 3.63 -20.76
CA ILE A 8 3.66 2.40 -20.70
C ILE A 8 2.17 2.72 -20.92
N LEU A 9 1.69 3.84 -20.41
CA LEU A 9 0.29 4.26 -20.55
C LEU A 9 -0.13 4.52 -22.01
N VAL A 10 0.80 4.90 -22.86
CA VAL A 10 0.53 5.06 -24.31
C VAL A 10 0.06 3.76 -24.97
N MET A 11 0.39 2.61 -24.38
CA MET A 11 -0.04 1.30 -24.87
C MET A 11 -1.45 0.88 -24.39
N GLU A 12 -2.11 1.74 -23.58
CA GLU A 12 -3.45 1.49 -23.00
C GLU A 12 -3.58 0.10 -22.33
N PRO A 13 -2.69 -0.26 -21.37
CA PRO A 13 -2.71 -1.58 -20.77
C PRO A 13 -3.91 -1.73 -19.83
N GLU A 14 -4.51 -2.92 -19.76
CA GLU A 14 -5.53 -3.27 -18.76
C GLU A 14 -4.91 -3.51 -17.37
N ILE A 15 -3.66 -4.01 -17.35
CA ILE A 15 -2.90 -4.32 -16.12
C ILE A 15 -1.51 -3.70 -16.24
N MET A 16 -1.10 -2.98 -15.20
CA MET A 16 0.25 -2.42 -15.07
C MET A 16 0.94 -3.03 -13.86
N ILE A 17 2.15 -3.59 -14.08
CA ILE A 17 2.97 -4.15 -13.00
C ILE A 17 4.14 -3.19 -12.75
N LEU A 18 4.30 -2.77 -11.50
CA LEU A 18 5.34 -1.87 -11.05
C LEU A 18 6.23 -2.56 -10.01
N ASP A 19 7.51 -2.64 -10.28
CA ASP A 19 8.50 -3.18 -9.35
C ASP A 19 9.16 -2.03 -8.59
N GLU A 20 8.99 -2.04 -7.26
CA GLU A 20 9.52 -1.04 -6.33
C GLU A 20 9.32 0.42 -6.83
N PRO A 21 8.09 0.87 -7.09
CA PRO A 21 7.85 2.16 -7.77
C PRO A 21 8.36 3.36 -6.97
N THR A 22 8.44 3.23 -5.65
CA THR A 22 8.85 4.30 -4.72
C THR A 22 10.28 4.17 -4.20
N ALA A 23 11.00 3.12 -4.55
CA ALA A 23 12.36 2.88 -4.04
C ALA A 23 13.30 4.06 -4.33
N GLY A 24 14.02 4.49 -3.29
CA GLY A 24 15.00 5.60 -3.37
C GLY A 24 14.38 6.98 -3.54
N GLN A 25 13.07 7.14 -3.32
CA GLN A 25 12.41 8.44 -3.32
C GLN A 25 12.35 9.03 -1.90
N ASP A 26 12.42 10.36 -1.80
CA ASP A 26 12.03 11.06 -0.59
C ASP A 26 10.51 11.02 -0.40
N TYR A 27 10.04 11.39 0.79
CA TYR A 27 8.63 11.31 1.15
C TYR A 27 7.71 12.10 0.20
N ARG A 28 8.14 13.27 -0.25
CA ARG A 28 7.34 14.10 -1.18
C ARG A 28 7.16 13.41 -2.52
N HIS A 29 8.24 12.94 -3.13
CA HIS A 29 8.19 12.23 -4.41
C HIS A 29 7.47 10.88 -4.30
N TYR A 30 7.63 10.20 -3.17
CA TYR A 30 6.86 9.00 -2.84
C TYR A 30 5.36 9.28 -2.91
N THR A 31 4.87 10.25 -2.15
CA THR A 31 3.44 10.61 -2.11
C THR A 31 2.94 11.04 -3.50
N GLU A 32 3.68 11.88 -4.21
CA GLU A 32 3.31 12.32 -5.57
C GLU A 32 3.20 11.17 -6.58
N ILE A 33 4.03 10.13 -6.48
CA ILE A 33 3.93 8.94 -7.33
C ILE A 33 2.69 8.14 -6.96
N MET A 34 2.46 7.89 -5.68
CA MET A 34 1.36 7.06 -5.21
C MET A 34 -0.01 7.70 -5.47
N GLU A 35 -0.15 9.00 -5.23
CA GLU A 35 -1.37 9.75 -5.57
C GLU A 35 -1.64 9.76 -7.08
N PHE A 36 -0.59 9.90 -7.89
CA PHE A 36 -0.72 9.79 -9.34
C PHE A 36 -1.22 8.40 -9.77
N LEU A 37 -0.68 7.32 -9.19
CA LEU A 37 -1.10 5.94 -9.49
C LEU A 37 -2.54 5.68 -9.02
N LYS A 38 -2.91 6.17 -7.83
CA LYS A 38 -4.29 6.09 -7.31
C LYS A 38 -5.28 6.77 -8.27
N LYS A 39 -4.98 8.00 -8.66
CA LYS A 39 -5.79 8.75 -9.61
C LYS A 39 -5.91 8.04 -10.96
N LEU A 40 -4.82 7.52 -11.47
CA LEU A 40 -4.80 6.77 -12.72
C LEU A 40 -5.70 5.52 -12.66
N ASN A 41 -5.61 4.74 -11.59
CA ASN A 41 -6.48 3.58 -11.37
C ASN A 41 -7.96 3.98 -11.34
N GLN A 42 -8.31 5.07 -10.63
CA GLN A 42 -9.69 5.54 -10.50
C GLN A 42 -10.27 6.08 -11.81
N GLU A 43 -9.48 6.83 -12.59
CA GLU A 43 -9.95 7.51 -13.80
C GLU A 43 -9.97 6.59 -15.03
N SER A 44 -8.99 5.73 -15.18
CA SER A 44 -8.84 4.86 -16.38
C SER A 44 -9.23 3.41 -16.16
N GLY A 45 -9.50 3.00 -14.89
CA GLY A 45 -9.87 1.62 -14.57
C GLY A 45 -8.74 0.59 -14.75
N ILE A 46 -7.50 1.04 -14.97
CA ILE A 46 -6.33 0.17 -15.09
C ILE A 46 -6.09 -0.54 -13.76
N THR A 47 -5.92 -1.86 -13.79
CA THR A 47 -5.48 -2.61 -12.62
C THR A 47 -3.98 -2.36 -12.39
N ILE A 48 -3.61 -1.88 -11.20
CA ILE A 48 -2.21 -1.63 -10.85
C ILE A 48 -1.77 -2.67 -9.83
N MET A 49 -0.75 -3.45 -10.18
CA MET A 49 -0.08 -4.39 -9.29
C MET A 49 1.31 -3.85 -8.94
N MET A 50 1.63 -3.78 -7.66
CA MET A 50 2.93 -3.32 -7.19
C MET A 50 3.66 -4.46 -6.49
N ILE A 51 4.92 -4.66 -6.84
CA ILE A 51 5.83 -5.52 -6.11
C ILE A 51 6.61 -4.62 -5.17
N THR A 52 6.51 -4.85 -3.87
CA THR A 52 7.18 -4.02 -2.88
C THR A 52 7.41 -4.77 -1.57
N HIS A 53 8.40 -4.34 -0.82
CA HIS A 53 8.65 -4.73 0.57
C HIS A 53 8.26 -3.61 1.56
N ASP A 54 7.65 -2.53 1.07
CA ASP A 54 7.18 -1.43 1.90
C ASP A 54 5.77 -1.72 2.43
N MET A 55 5.72 -2.18 3.68
CA MET A 55 4.46 -2.51 4.35
C MET A 55 3.58 -1.29 4.60
N HIS A 56 4.17 -0.10 4.68
CA HIS A 56 3.42 1.15 4.84
C HIS A 56 2.69 1.51 3.55
N LEU A 57 3.39 1.43 2.41
CA LEU A 57 2.79 1.59 1.08
C LEU A 57 1.62 0.61 0.88
N MET A 58 1.84 -0.65 1.22
CA MET A 58 0.82 -1.69 1.09
C MET A 58 -0.44 -1.35 1.88
N LEU A 59 -0.31 -0.95 3.16
CA LEU A 59 -1.44 -0.56 4.00
C LEU A 59 -2.16 0.68 3.49
N GLU A 60 -1.40 1.67 3.00
CA GLU A 60 -1.93 2.99 2.69
C GLU A 60 -2.61 3.04 1.31
N TYR A 61 -2.08 2.32 0.33
CA TYR A 61 -2.46 2.51 -1.08
C TYR A 61 -3.06 1.27 -1.76
N THR A 62 -3.14 0.13 -1.09
CA THR A 62 -3.70 -1.07 -1.71
C THR A 62 -4.90 -1.63 -0.95
N ASP A 63 -5.82 -2.28 -1.65
CA ASP A 63 -7.01 -2.91 -1.08
C ASP A 63 -6.85 -4.43 -0.98
N ARG A 64 -5.91 -4.99 -1.73
CA ARG A 64 -5.60 -6.42 -1.77
C ARG A 64 -4.09 -6.62 -1.82
N ALA A 65 -3.59 -7.59 -1.09
CA ALA A 65 -2.19 -7.96 -1.10
C ALA A 65 -2.02 -9.47 -1.22
N ILE A 66 -0.99 -9.87 -1.96
CA ILE A 66 -0.61 -11.27 -2.16
C ILE A 66 0.78 -11.43 -1.57
N VAL A 67 0.93 -12.37 -0.64
CA VAL A 67 2.21 -12.72 -0.03
C VAL A 67 2.80 -13.94 -0.72
N LEU A 68 4.00 -13.75 -1.24
CA LEU A 68 4.78 -14.80 -1.91
C LEU A 68 6.03 -15.13 -1.08
N ALA A 69 6.23 -16.39 -0.77
CA ALA A 69 7.47 -16.87 -0.19
C ALA A 69 7.76 -18.29 -0.67
N ASP A 70 9.01 -18.61 -0.87
CA ASP A 70 9.50 -19.94 -1.33
C ASP A 70 8.78 -20.47 -2.60
N GLY A 71 8.42 -19.56 -3.50
CA GLY A 71 7.72 -19.89 -4.75
C GLY A 71 6.24 -20.25 -4.59
N GLN A 72 5.66 -20.00 -3.41
CA GLN A 72 4.25 -20.27 -3.11
C GLN A 72 3.51 -19.01 -2.69
N ILE A 73 2.20 -18.98 -2.96
CA ILE A 73 1.31 -17.96 -2.41
C ILE A 73 0.94 -18.39 -0.99
N LEU A 74 1.39 -17.63 0.01
CA LEU A 74 1.08 -17.87 1.41
C LEU A 74 -0.21 -17.20 1.86
N ALA A 75 -0.55 -16.06 1.26
CA ALA A 75 -1.79 -15.35 1.56
C ALA A 75 -2.24 -14.49 0.38
N ASP A 76 -3.53 -14.25 0.31
CA ASP A 76 -4.21 -13.37 -0.62
C ASP A 76 -5.40 -12.75 0.10
N ASP A 77 -5.22 -11.55 0.66
CA ASP A 77 -6.20 -10.92 1.55
C ASP A 77 -5.98 -9.39 1.62
N THR A 78 -6.71 -8.72 2.49
CA THR A 78 -6.47 -7.29 2.77
C THR A 78 -5.11 -7.08 3.45
N PRO A 79 -4.44 -5.95 3.18
CA PRO A 79 -3.17 -5.62 3.81
C PRO A 79 -3.20 -5.69 5.35
N ALA A 80 -4.28 -5.20 5.96
CA ALA A 80 -4.42 -5.22 7.41
C ALA A 80 -4.52 -6.65 7.97
N SER A 81 -5.29 -7.53 7.32
CA SER A 81 -5.41 -8.94 7.70
C SER A 81 -4.04 -9.65 7.63
N ILE A 82 -3.29 -9.42 6.56
CA ILE A 82 -1.96 -9.99 6.36
C ILE A 82 -0.98 -9.54 7.43
N LEU A 83 -0.90 -8.23 7.70
CA LEU A 83 0.11 -7.67 8.61
C LEU A 83 -0.19 -7.89 10.09
N THR A 84 -1.41 -8.29 10.42
CA THR A 84 -1.81 -8.64 11.78
C THR A 84 -1.74 -10.14 12.06
N ASN A 85 -1.51 -10.95 11.05
CA ASN A 85 -1.30 -12.39 11.20
C ASN A 85 0.16 -12.69 11.57
N GLU A 86 0.41 -12.94 12.85
CA GLU A 86 1.77 -13.19 13.36
C GLU A 86 2.46 -14.38 12.71
N GLN A 87 1.74 -15.49 12.51
CA GLN A 87 2.30 -16.70 11.89
C GLN A 87 2.73 -16.43 10.44
N LEU A 88 1.89 -15.74 9.68
CA LEU A 88 2.18 -15.36 8.31
C LEU A 88 3.36 -14.37 8.23
N ALA A 89 3.40 -13.40 9.14
CA ALA A 89 4.50 -12.43 9.20
C ALA A 89 5.85 -13.11 9.46
N GLU A 90 5.89 -14.11 10.34
CA GLU A 90 7.09 -14.91 10.58
C GLU A 90 7.48 -15.77 9.37
N GLN A 91 6.53 -16.49 8.78
CA GLN A 91 6.78 -17.36 7.63
C GLN A 91 7.27 -16.61 6.39
N ALA A 92 6.70 -15.44 6.14
CA ALA A 92 7.04 -14.60 4.99
C ALA A 92 8.13 -13.57 5.30
N ASN A 93 8.69 -13.58 6.51
CA ASN A 93 9.69 -12.61 6.98
C ASN A 93 9.22 -11.14 6.77
N LEU A 94 7.93 -10.89 7.02
CA LEU A 94 7.35 -9.56 6.89
C LEU A 94 7.67 -8.72 8.12
N LYS A 95 8.04 -7.47 7.89
CA LYS A 95 8.28 -6.52 8.96
C LYS A 95 6.95 -6.01 9.51
N LYS A 96 6.71 -6.18 10.81
CA LYS A 96 5.55 -5.56 11.49
C LYS A 96 5.60 -4.04 11.36
N THR A 97 4.46 -3.42 11.16
CA THR A 97 4.39 -1.95 11.11
C THR A 97 4.52 -1.37 12.52
N SER A 98 5.18 -0.21 12.62
CA SER A 98 5.35 0.49 13.90
C SER A 98 4.00 0.82 14.57
N LEU A 99 2.96 1.03 13.75
CA LEU A 99 1.62 1.33 14.23
C LEU A 99 0.96 0.12 14.92
N TYR A 100 1.13 -1.08 14.37
CA TYR A 100 0.65 -2.31 14.99
C TYR A 100 1.36 -2.60 16.31
N ASP A 101 2.68 -2.48 16.33
CA ASP A 101 3.48 -2.63 17.56
C ASP A 101 3.07 -1.61 18.63
N LEU A 102 2.79 -0.38 18.23
CA LEU A 102 2.30 0.66 19.14
C LEU A 102 0.95 0.28 19.74
N ALA A 103 0.00 -0.20 18.92
CA ALA A 103 -1.29 -0.65 19.39
C ALA A 103 -1.19 -1.75 20.45
N LEU A 104 -0.34 -2.74 20.23
CA LEU A 104 -0.07 -3.81 21.19
C LEU A 104 0.53 -3.27 22.50
N LYS A 105 1.55 -2.40 22.41
CA LYS A 105 2.18 -1.77 23.59
C LYS A 105 1.23 -0.90 24.39
N CYS A 106 0.23 -0.28 23.75
CA CYS A 106 -0.83 0.48 24.39
C CYS A 106 -1.96 -0.39 24.95
N GLY A 107 -1.88 -1.72 24.81
CA GLY A 107 -2.91 -2.64 25.31
C GLY A 107 -4.22 -2.60 24.55
N ILE A 108 -4.19 -2.18 23.28
CA ILE A 108 -5.37 -2.15 22.41
C ILE A 108 -5.71 -3.58 22.01
N SER A 109 -6.85 -4.11 22.48
CA SER A 109 -7.27 -5.49 22.24
C SER A 109 -7.54 -5.81 20.76
N ASP A 110 -8.04 -4.83 19.99
CA ASP A 110 -8.27 -4.92 18.56
C ASP A 110 -7.23 -4.10 17.82
N ALA A 111 -5.98 -4.56 17.83
CA ALA A 111 -4.87 -3.88 17.17
C ALA A 111 -5.05 -3.79 15.64
N SER A 112 -5.65 -4.81 15.02
CA SER A 112 -5.96 -4.84 13.58
C SER A 112 -6.96 -3.77 13.20
N GLY A 113 -8.10 -3.74 13.85
CA GLY A 113 -9.11 -2.72 13.63
C GLY A 113 -8.64 -1.30 13.99
N PHE A 114 -7.71 -1.17 14.94
CA PHE A 114 -7.06 0.11 15.21
C PHE A 114 -6.24 0.58 14.01
N VAL A 115 -5.39 -0.28 13.44
CA VAL A 115 -4.56 0.04 12.26
C VAL A 115 -5.44 0.41 11.07
N GLU A 116 -6.50 -0.37 10.78
CA GLU A 116 -7.43 -0.06 9.70
C GLU A 116 -8.10 1.32 9.87
N ARG A 117 -8.65 1.59 11.06
CA ARG A 117 -9.31 2.87 11.36
C ARG A 117 -8.36 4.05 11.27
N PHE A 118 -7.11 3.87 11.75
CA PHE A 118 -6.09 4.90 11.67
C PHE A 118 -5.77 5.24 10.21
N ILE A 119 -5.56 4.25 9.36
CA ILE A 119 -5.25 4.45 7.93
C ILE A 119 -6.43 5.09 7.20
N GLN A 120 -7.67 4.65 7.48
CA GLN A 120 -8.86 5.26 6.89
C GLN A 120 -9.02 6.73 7.30
N TYR A 121 -8.71 7.06 8.56
CA TYR A 121 -8.73 8.43 9.05
C TYR A 121 -7.67 9.28 8.34
N ASP A 122 -6.44 8.80 8.27
CA ASP A 122 -5.32 9.49 7.62
C ASP A 122 -5.58 9.74 6.12
N ARG A 123 -6.15 8.75 5.41
CA ARG A 123 -6.57 8.90 4.00
C ARG A 123 -7.61 10.02 3.83
N ARG A 124 -8.63 10.07 4.70
CA ARG A 124 -9.67 11.12 4.65
C ARG A 124 -9.11 12.52 4.91
N GLU A 125 -8.22 12.65 5.88
CA GLU A 125 -7.59 13.95 6.18
C GLU A 125 -6.78 14.46 5.00
N ARG A 126 -6.03 13.61 4.31
CA ARG A 126 -5.28 14.00 3.10
C ARG A 126 -6.19 14.42 1.95
N GLU A 127 -7.29 13.70 1.72
CA GLU A 127 -8.28 14.06 0.70
C GLU A 127 -8.92 15.43 1.01
N ASN A 128 -9.21 15.71 2.26
CA ASN A 128 -9.74 17.00 2.69
C ASN A 128 -8.76 18.17 2.47
N VAL A 129 -7.47 17.94 2.77
CA VAL A 129 -6.42 18.94 2.55
C VAL A 129 -6.27 19.26 1.06
N GLN A 130 -6.23 18.22 0.19
CA GLN A 130 -6.13 18.42 -1.25
C GLN A 130 -7.32 19.18 -1.84
N ASN A 131 -8.53 18.91 -1.35
CA ASN A 131 -9.74 19.62 -1.80
C ASN A 131 -9.86 21.06 -1.28
N SER A 132 -9.08 21.45 -0.26
CA SER A 132 -9.07 22.80 0.30
C SER A 132 -8.03 23.73 -0.35
N GLU A 133 -7.12 23.19 -1.17
CA GLU A 133 -6.09 23.94 -1.90
C GLU A 133 -6.47 24.24 -3.37
N VAL A 134 -7.67 23.85 -3.81
CA VAL A 134 -8.26 24.16 -5.13
C VAL A 134 -9.30 25.26 -5.00
#